data_1b04f6a8b65283014663c4745fdc5cfe
#
_entry.id   1b04f6a8b65283014663c4745fdc5cfe
#
_cell.length_a   1.000
_cell.length_b   1.000
_cell.length_c   1.000
_cell.angle_alpha   90.00
_cell.angle_beta   90.00
_cell.angle_gamma   90.00
#
_symmetry.space_group_name_H-M   'P 1'
#
loop_
_entity.id
_entity.type
_entity.pdbx_description
1 polymer ?
#
loop_
_entity_poly.entity_id
_entity_poly.type
_entity_poly.pdbx_seq_one_letter_code
_entity_poly.pdbx_strand_id
1 'polypeptide(L)'
;MSDVMFIQKRMHRSPAFRELTASSILVLLEFLSRRQMVKIGRRDRWVTKNNGEIVLTYTEITAKFRIARSTFRNSIDQLVKLGFIDIAHHGGGMMKDCSKYGISERWRNYGKEAFIKKSRKKDNRNLPLAPSIR
;
A
#
# COMPACT_ATOMS: atom_id res chain seq x y z
N MET A 1 12.93 6.82 20.37
CA MET A 1 12.50 6.40 19.06
C MET A 1 12.93 4.99 18.79
N SER A 2 12.04 4.18 18.27
CA SER A 2 12.33 2.79 18.03
C SER A 2 12.95 2.57 16.66
N ASP A 3 13.93 1.69 16.62
CA ASP A 3 14.57 1.30 15.37
C ASP A 3 14.02 -0.06 14.92
N VAL A 4 12.85 -0.41 15.43
CA VAL A 4 12.26 -1.71 15.18
C VAL A 4 10.85 -1.53 14.65
N MET A 5 10.45 -2.39 13.72
CA MET A 5 9.06 -2.39 13.26
C MET A 5 8.56 -3.83 13.28
N PHE A 6 7.24 -3.98 13.37
CA PHE A 6 6.63 -5.29 13.41
C PHE A 6 6.20 -5.73 12.02
N ILE A 7 6.42 -7.00 11.73
CA ILE A 7 5.92 -7.63 10.51
C ILE A 7 5.29 -8.94 10.94
N GLN A 8 4.04 -9.14 10.56
CA GLN A 8 3.35 -10.36 10.93
C GLN A 8 3.96 -11.55 10.20
N LYS A 9 4.23 -12.61 10.94
CA LYS A 9 4.75 -13.82 10.31
C LYS A 9 3.80 -14.36 9.25
N ARG A 10 2.50 -14.25 9.52
CA ARG A 10 1.49 -14.72 8.58
C ARG A 10 1.56 -13.98 7.27
N MET A 11 1.89 -12.68 7.32
CA MET A 11 1.98 -11.89 6.11
C MET A 11 3.15 -12.32 5.23
N HIS A 12 4.35 -12.41 5.80
CA HIS A 12 5.50 -12.71 4.96
C HIS A 12 5.52 -14.17 4.52
N ARG A 13 4.67 -15.00 5.09
CA ARG A 13 4.53 -16.40 4.67
C ARG A 13 3.34 -16.60 3.75
N SER A 14 2.61 -15.55 3.45
CA SER A 14 1.39 -15.66 2.65
C SER A 14 1.70 -15.87 1.17
N PRO A 15 0.76 -16.48 0.43
CA PRO A 15 0.92 -16.61 -1.01
C PRO A 15 1.06 -15.25 -1.70
N ALA A 16 0.33 -14.24 -1.23
CA ALA A 16 0.41 -12.91 -1.82
C ALA A 16 1.82 -12.34 -1.71
N PHE A 17 2.46 -12.55 -0.56
CA PHE A 17 3.80 -12.02 -0.34
C PHE A 17 4.82 -12.64 -1.30
N ARG A 18 4.62 -13.91 -1.65
CA ARG A 18 5.53 -14.59 -2.57
C ARG A 18 5.46 -14.02 -3.98
N GLU A 19 4.37 -13.32 -4.31
CA GLU A 19 4.22 -12.72 -5.62
C GLU A 19 4.93 -11.37 -5.73
N LEU A 20 5.40 -10.83 -4.62
CA LEU A 20 5.99 -9.49 -4.62
C LEU A 20 7.38 -9.49 -5.23
N THR A 21 7.66 -8.46 -6.03
CA THR A 21 9.02 -8.24 -6.50
C THR A 21 9.86 -7.67 -5.36
N ALA A 22 11.17 -7.70 -5.51
CA ALA A 22 12.06 -7.15 -4.49
C ALA A 22 11.76 -5.68 -4.24
N SER A 23 11.52 -4.91 -5.30
CA SER A 23 11.20 -3.49 -5.14
C SER A 23 9.91 -3.30 -4.38
N SER A 24 8.90 -4.12 -4.67
CA SER A 24 7.62 -4.04 -3.95
C SER A 24 7.81 -4.34 -2.47
N ILE A 25 8.67 -5.29 -2.14
CA ILE A 25 8.93 -5.62 -0.74
C ILE A 25 9.57 -4.42 -0.04
N LEU A 26 10.54 -3.77 -0.68
CA LEU A 26 11.17 -2.60 -0.08
C LEU A 26 10.15 -1.48 0.14
N VAL A 27 9.29 -1.26 -0.83
CA VAL A 27 8.26 -0.22 -0.72
C VAL A 27 7.28 -0.59 0.39
N LEU A 28 6.88 -1.85 0.46
CA LEU A 28 5.97 -2.31 1.51
C LEU A 28 6.58 -2.10 2.89
N LEU A 29 7.85 -2.45 3.05
CA LEU A 29 8.52 -2.28 4.33
C LEU A 29 8.57 -0.82 4.73
N GLU A 30 8.75 0.07 3.75
CA GLU A 30 8.76 1.49 4.07
C GLU A 30 7.38 1.96 4.54
N PHE A 31 6.30 1.48 3.89
CA PHE A 31 4.96 1.79 4.38
C PHE A 31 4.76 1.30 5.81
N LEU A 32 5.21 0.07 6.08
CA LEU A 32 5.05 -0.49 7.42
C LEU A 32 5.83 0.30 8.45
N SER A 33 7.00 0.81 8.07
CA SER A 33 7.81 1.60 9.00
C SER A 33 7.17 2.94 9.33
N ARG A 34 6.26 3.41 8.48
CA ARG A 34 5.60 4.70 8.69
C ARG A 34 4.30 4.58 9.46
N ARG A 35 3.89 3.36 9.80
CA ARG A 35 2.70 3.18 10.62
C ARG A 35 2.92 3.75 12.00
N GLN A 36 1.89 4.38 12.51
CA GLN A 36 1.89 4.83 13.90
C GLN A 36 1.01 3.86 14.67
N MET A 37 1.64 2.90 15.30
CA MET A 37 0.92 1.87 16.04
C MET A 37 0.65 2.36 17.45
N VAL A 38 -0.59 2.16 17.91
CA VAL A 38 -0.96 2.51 19.27
C VAL A 38 -1.67 1.33 19.91
N LYS A 39 -1.46 1.18 21.21
CA LYS A 39 -2.08 0.11 21.96
C LYS A 39 -3.42 0.58 22.47
N ILE A 40 -4.44 -0.25 22.34
CA ILE A 40 -5.77 0.06 22.78
C ILE A 40 -6.16 -0.84 23.95
N GLY A 41 -6.64 -0.24 25.03
CA GLY A 41 -7.14 -0.99 26.16
C GLY A 41 -6.05 -1.68 26.92
N ARG A 42 -6.44 -2.68 27.71
CA ARG A 42 -5.50 -3.38 28.58
C ARG A 42 -4.84 -4.58 27.96
N ARG A 43 -5.39 -5.06 26.85
CA ARG A 43 -4.82 -6.22 26.18
C ARG A 43 -3.82 -5.75 25.14
N ASP A 44 -2.99 -6.66 24.67
CA ASP A 44 -2.01 -6.32 23.64
C ASP A 44 -2.71 -6.21 22.31
N ARG A 45 -3.51 -5.20 22.20
CA ARG A 45 -4.26 -4.93 20.99
C ARG A 45 -3.72 -3.65 20.38
N TRP A 46 -3.22 -3.76 19.17
CA TRP A 46 -2.59 -2.64 18.49
C TRP A 46 -3.35 -2.27 17.25
N VAL A 47 -3.45 -0.98 16.99
CA VAL A 47 -4.07 -0.48 15.77
C VAL A 47 -3.16 0.54 15.14
N THR A 48 -3.32 0.75 13.84
CA THR A 48 -2.58 1.77 13.11
C THR A 48 -3.35 3.08 13.20
N LYS A 49 -2.83 4.01 13.97
CA LYS A 49 -3.50 5.29 14.20
C LYS A 49 -3.62 6.11 12.92
N ASN A 50 -2.59 6.10 12.10
CA ASN A 50 -2.56 6.90 10.87
C ASN A 50 -2.94 6.12 9.62
N ASN A 51 -3.73 5.06 9.77
CA ASN A 51 -4.11 4.27 8.60
C ASN A 51 -5.00 5.12 7.70
N GLY A 52 -4.69 5.12 6.42
CA GLY A 52 -5.38 5.97 5.46
C GLY A 52 -4.74 7.34 5.31
N GLU A 53 -3.76 7.66 6.16
CA GLU A 53 -3.08 8.94 6.12
C GLU A 53 -1.58 8.80 5.84
N ILE A 54 -1.13 7.60 5.52
CA ILE A 54 0.29 7.37 5.30
C ILE A 54 0.69 7.95 3.94
N VAL A 55 1.75 8.73 3.93
CA VAL A 55 2.27 9.34 2.71
C VAL A 55 3.64 8.76 2.41
N LEU A 56 3.87 8.43 1.16
CA LEU A 56 5.17 7.98 0.70
C LEU A 56 5.31 8.45 -0.73
N THR A 57 6.25 9.34 -0.97
CA THR A 57 6.40 9.94 -2.29
C THR A 57 7.52 9.28 -3.08
N TYR A 58 7.47 9.43 -4.39
CA TYR A 58 8.53 8.95 -5.25
C TYR A 58 9.87 9.58 -4.86
N THR A 59 9.86 10.86 -4.54
CA THR A 59 11.10 11.55 -4.17
C THR A 59 11.76 10.89 -2.97
N GLU A 60 10.96 10.52 -1.97
CA GLU A 60 11.49 9.88 -0.78
C GLU A 60 12.04 8.50 -1.07
N ILE A 61 11.32 7.73 -1.90
CA ILE A 61 11.74 6.39 -2.24
C ILE A 61 13.04 6.42 -3.06
N THR A 62 13.12 7.35 -4.00
CA THR A 62 14.32 7.49 -4.81
C THR A 62 15.53 7.83 -3.92
N ALA A 63 15.34 8.73 -2.98
CA ALA A 63 16.42 9.14 -2.11
C ALA A 63 16.90 7.99 -1.21
N LYS A 64 15.98 7.16 -0.74
CA LYS A 64 16.34 6.08 0.17
C LYS A 64 16.85 4.82 -0.52
N PHE A 65 16.22 4.45 -1.62
CA PHE A 65 16.47 3.14 -2.23
C PHE A 65 16.89 3.20 -3.69
N ARG A 66 16.96 4.38 -4.27
CA ARG A 66 17.32 4.57 -5.68
C ARG A 66 16.41 3.80 -6.63
N ILE A 67 15.14 3.79 -6.30
CA ILE A 67 14.14 3.12 -7.13
C ILE A 67 13.61 4.12 -8.14
N ALA A 68 13.57 3.71 -9.41
CA ALA A 68 13.07 4.58 -10.48
C ALA A 68 11.58 4.83 -10.31
N ARG A 69 11.10 5.93 -10.88
CA ARG A 69 9.70 6.30 -10.78
C ARG A 69 8.77 5.22 -11.30
N SER A 70 9.10 4.64 -12.45
CA SER A 70 8.24 3.59 -13.02
C SER A 70 8.23 2.36 -12.13
N THR A 71 9.36 2.03 -11.52
CA THR A 71 9.44 0.90 -10.62
C THR A 71 8.62 1.14 -9.37
N PHE A 72 8.67 2.37 -8.84
CA PHE A 72 7.85 2.72 -7.68
C PHE A 72 6.37 2.60 -8.02
N ARG A 73 5.96 3.10 -9.17
CA ARG A 73 4.57 3.04 -9.60
C ARG A 73 4.12 1.57 -9.73
N ASN A 74 4.96 0.75 -10.35
CA ASN A 74 4.63 -0.67 -10.50
C ASN A 74 4.55 -1.37 -9.15
N SER A 75 5.39 -0.96 -8.20
CA SER A 75 5.35 -1.52 -6.85
C SER A 75 4.05 -1.16 -6.15
N ILE A 76 3.62 0.09 -6.28
CA ILE A 76 2.34 0.50 -5.70
C ILE A 76 1.20 -0.31 -6.32
N ASP A 77 1.22 -0.46 -7.65
CA ASP A 77 0.20 -1.24 -8.34
C ASP A 77 0.13 -2.66 -7.80
N GLN A 78 1.29 -3.28 -7.63
CA GLN A 78 1.35 -4.66 -7.14
C GLN A 78 0.86 -4.76 -5.70
N LEU A 79 1.27 -3.83 -4.86
CA LEU A 79 0.87 -3.86 -3.45
C LEU A 79 -0.64 -3.68 -3.29
N VAL A 80 -1.23 -2.81 -4.10
CA VAL A 80 -2.68 -2.64 -4.08
C VAL A 80 -3.37 -3.89 -4.60
N LYS A 81 -2.87 -4.41 -5.70
CA LYS A 81 -3.48 -5.58 -6.35
C LYS A 81 -3.46 -6.80 -5.44
N LEU A 82 -2.37 -7.01 -4.74
CA LEU A 82 -2.23 -8.18 -3.88
C LEU A 82 -2.82 -8.00 -2.49
N GLY A 83 -3.25 -6.78 -2.17
CA GLY A 83 -3.98 -6.56 -0.94
C GLY A 83 -3.17 -6.12 0.26
N PHE A 84 -1.99 -5.56 0.05
CA PHE A 84 -1.15 -5.10 1.15
C PHE A 84 -1.40 -3.65 1.52
N ILE A 85 -1.81 -2.84 0.56
CA ILE A 85 -2.14 -1.44 0.84
C ILE A 85 -3.40 -1.04 0.08
N ASP A 86 -4.02 0.01 0.54
CA ASP A 86 -5.14 0.64 -0.15
C ASP A 86 -4.80 2.11 -0.36
N ILE A 87 -5.31 2.68 -1.43
CA ILE A 87 -5.15 4.10 -1.68
C ILE A 87 -6.36 4.81 -1.11
N ALA A 88 -6.15 5.54 -0.01
CA ALA A 88 -7.25 6.25 0.64
C ALA A 88 -7.55 7.57 -0.07
N HIS A 89 -6.53 8.17 -0.68
CA HIS A 89 -6.68 9.42 -1.41
C HIS A 89 -5.69 9.44 -2.56
N HIS A 90 -6.18 9.66 -3.76
CA HIS A 90 -5.32 9.78 -4.92
C HIS A 90 -4.83 11.21 -5.03
N GLY A 91 -3.51 11.40 -4.96
CA GLY A 91 -2.94 12.71 -5.17
C GLY A 91 -3.19 13.17 -6.59
N GLY A 92 -3.46 14.42 -6.75
CA GLY A 92 -3.74 14.98 -8.06
C GLY A 92 -2.55 15.73 -8.60
N GLY A 93 -2.81 16.53 -9.62
CA GLY A 93 -1.80 17.37 -10.19
C GLY A 93 -1.58 18.65 -9.43
N MET A 94 -2.34 18.86 -8.35
CA MET A 94 -2.21 20.08 -7.58
C MET A 94 -0.97 20.02 -6.72
N MET A 95 -0.36 21.17 -6.52
CA MET A 95 0.82 21.25 -5.71
C MET A 95 0.51 20.79 -4.29
N LYS A 96 1.39 20.00 -3.73
CA LYS A 96 1.27 19.49 -2.37
C LYS A 96 0.13 18.51 -2.13
N ASP A 97 -0.49 18.06 -3.20
CA ASP A 97 -1.55 17.08 -3.07
C ASP A 97 -0.97 15.69 -3.26
N CYS A 98 -0.55 15.06 -2.20
CA CYS A 98 0.05 13.74 -2.23
C CYS A 98 -0.98 12.64 -2.03
N SER A 99 -0.73 11.49 -2.62
CA SER A 99 -1.57 10.32 -2.36
C SER A 99 -1.41 9.88 -0.93
N LYS A 100 -2.49 9.40 -0.35
CA LYS A 100 -2.48 8.87 1.00
C LYS A 100 -2.87 7.41 0.98
N TYR A 101 -2.24 6.63 1.82
CA TYR A 101 -2.36 5.19 1.79
C TYR A 101 -2.72 4.62 3.15
N GLY A 102 -3.30 3.43 3.13
CA GLY A 102 -3.54 2.66 4.34
C GLY A 102 -2.98 1.27 4.17
N ILE A 103 -2.61 0.65 5.28
CA ILE A 103 -2.17 -0.74 5.26
C ILE A 103 -3.44 -1.59 5.24
N SER A 104 -3.45 -2.58 4.38
CA SER A 104 -4.61 -3.43 4.19
C SER A 104 -4.28 -4.87 4.60
N GLU A 105 -5.32 -5.61 4.93
CA GLU A 105 -5.16 -7.04 5.20
C GLU A 105 -5.91 -7.89 4.19
N ARG A 106 -6.24 -7.32 3.04
CA ARG A 106 -6.92 -8.08 1.99
C ARG A 106 -6.08 -9.26 1.52
N TRP A 107 -4.74 -9.16 1.68
CA TRP A 107 -3.83 -10.23 1.29
C TRP A 107 -4.14 -11.56 1.97
N ARG A 108 -4.83 -11.53 3.10
CA ARG A 108 -5.16 -12.75 3.83
C ARG A 108 -6.04 -13.70 3.01
N ASN A 109 -6.83 -13.12 2.13
CA ASN A 109 -7.74 -13.90 1.30
C ASN A 109 -7.26 -14.07 -0.13
N TYR A 110 -6.04 -13.65 -0.41
CA TYR A 110 -5.51 -13.77 -1.77
C TYR A 110 -5.54 -15.22 -2.22
N GLY A 111 -6.08 -15.47 -3.41
CA GLY A 111 -6.22 -16.80 -3.93
C GLY A 111 -7.51 -17.48 -3.50
N LYS A 112 -8.32 -16.81 -2.70
CA LYS A 112 -9.59 -17.33 -2.24
C LYS A 112 -10.72 -16.54 -2.84
N GLU A 113 -11.92 -17.12 -2.79
CA GLU A 113 -13.10 -16.47 -3.34
C GLU A 113 -13.45 -15.17 -2.63
N ALA A 114 -13.15 -15.10 -1.35
CA ALA A 114 -13.46 -13.90 -0.56
C ALA A 114 -12.52 -12.73 -0.80
N PHE A 115 -11.50 -12.92 -1.63
CA PHE A 115 -10.52 -11.86 -1.86
C PHE A 115 -11.17 -10.67 -2.57
N ILE A 116 -10.97 -9.49 -1.99
CA ILE A 116 -11.50 -8.25 -2.57
C ILE A 116 -10.45 -7.65 -3.48
N LYS A 117 -10.76 -7.59 -4.76
CA LYS A 117 -9.83 -7.07 -5.74
C LYS A 117 -9.91 -5.55 -5.79
N LYS A 118 -8.76 -4.92 -5.86
CA LYS A 118 -8.67 -3.48 -6.04
C LYS A 118 -7.50 -3.19 -6.97
N SER A 119 -7.53 -2.03 -7.61
CA SER A 119 -6.42 -1.59 -8.42
C SER A 119 -6.13 -0.14 -8.11
N ARG A 120 -4.94 0.29 -8.47
CA ARG A 120 -4.53 1.63 -8.21
C ARG A 120 -5.38 2.68 -8.91
N LYS A 121 -5.86 2.35 -10.18
CA LYS A 121 -6.40 3.28 -10.94
C LYS A 121 -7.55 3.79 -10.91
N LYS A 122 -7.88 4.32 -11.15
CA LYS A 122 -8.70 4.70 -11.38
C LYS A 122 -9.03 5.82 -11.86
N ASP A 123 -8.98 6.12 -12.47
CA ASP A 123 -9.08 7.32 -13.04
C ASP A 123 -10.32 7.52 -13.78
N ASN A 124 -11.21 8.18 -13.20
CA ASN A 124 -12.54 8.34 -13.75
C ASN A 124 -12.58 9.08 -15.04
N ARG A 125 -11.57 9.78 -15.36
CA ARG A 125 -11.55 10.53 -16.59
C ARG A 125 -11.60 9.65 -17.80
N ASN A 126 -11.23 8.42 -17.64
CA ASN A 126 -11.16 7.53 -18.75
C ASN A 126 -12.34 6.64 -18.87
N LEU A 127 -13.30 6.95 -18.12
CA LEU A 127 -14.41 6.13 -18.19
C LEU A 127 -15.24 6.46 -19.26
N PRO A 128 -15.44 6.61 -19.70
CA PRO A 128 -16.03 6.62 -20.41
C PRO A 128 -16.28 6.30 -21.23
N LEU A 129 -15.96 6.37 -21.31
CA LEU A 129 -16.14 6.19 -21.93
C LEU A 129 -16.50 5.41 -22.28
N ALA A 130 -16.64 5.14 -22.02
CA ALA A 130 -16.98 4.62 -22.22
C ALA A 130 -17.34 3.99 -22.60
N PRO A 131 -17.56 3.91 -22.71
CA PRO A 131 -17.98 3.47 -23.04
C PRO A 131 -18.20 2.82 -23.49
N SER A 132 -18.08 2.91 -23.78
CA SER A 132 -18.30 2.62 -24.09
C SER A 132 -18.34 1.70 -24.33
N ILE A 133 -18.34 1.52 -24.30
CA ILE A 133 -18.42 1.05 -24.33
C ILE A 133 -18.60 0.41 -24.58
N ARG A 134 -18.71 0.22 -24.95
CA ARG A 134 -18.91 0.14 -25.01
C ARG A 134 -19.02 -0.23 -25.29
#